data_09c5c3342ecceb634c2cd0b9fbbf892f
#
_entry.id   09c5c3342ecceb634c2cd0b9fbbf892f
#
_cell.length_a   1.000
_cell.length_b   1.000
_cell.length_c   1.000
_cell.angle_alpha   90.00
_cell.angle_beta   90.00
_cell.angle_gamma   90.00
#
_symmetry.space_group_name_H-M   'P 1'
#
loop_
_entity.id
_entity.type
_entity.pdbx_description
1 polymer ?
#
loop_
_entity_poly.entity_id
_entity_poly.type
_entity_poly.pdbx_seq_one_letter_code
_entity_poly.pdbx_strand_id
1 'polypeptide(L)'
;REGELLGEDGLWANESSLFAPGMNLHRTVYCGRNHEYYSEDSVLTAYMGNALTSGLKSKGTMAEPKHFAFNHQEANRSGVSTFMTEQAARENELRGFMMCMSSNNAQGVMTAFNRAGTSFVGAYKNLLEGIARNEWGYQGWFVTDMINGADYMNWRDVTAAGGGGTLTTSAYDTSEIGAMANSKKEIEKDVSFQQMMKKNIKYYLYQLVQSNAMNGISSTTEIQTVRTWYQNALTGAEAALAVLTILFLIMTILKTVKSKKEA
;
A
#
# COMPACT_ATOMS: atom_id res chain seq x y z
N ARG A 1 -5.49 -24.56 -0.84
CA ARG A 1 -6.38 -24.52 -2.01
C ARG A 1 -6.96 -23.13 -2.30
N GLU A 2 -7.56 -22.43 -1.31
CA GLU A 2 -8.10 -21.08 -1.50
C GLU A 2 -7.03 -20.10 -2.01
N GLY A 3 -5.86 -20.04 -1.34
CA GLY A 3 -4.76 -19.20 -1.78
C GLY A 3 -4.20 -19.55 -3.16
N GLU A 4 -4.24 -20.82 -3.56
CA GLU A 4 -3.86 -21.24 -4.92
C GLU A 4 -4.86 -20.75 -5.97
N LEU A 5 -6.16 -20.81 -5.67
CA LEU A 5 -7.20 -20.30 -6.57
C LEU A 5 -7.10 -18.78 -6.73
N LEU A 6 -6.96 -18.04 -5.61
CA LEU A 6 -6.74 -16.61 -5.66
C LEU A 6 -5.45 -16.23 -6.41
N GLY A 7 -4.40 -17.04 -6.27
CA GLY A 7 -3.17 -16.85 -7.02
C GLY A 7 -3.35 -17.08 -8.53
N GLU A 8 -4.18 -18.04 -8.94
CA GLU A 8 -4.55 -18.25 -10.35
C GLU A 8 -5.40 -17.12 -10.91
N ASP A 9 -6.34 -16.61 -10.10
CA ASP A 9 -7.13 -15.41 -10.46
C ASP A 9 -6.20 -14.20 -10.68
N GLY A 10 -5.18 -14.04 -9.82
CA GLY A 10 -4.15 -13.01 -9.98
C GLY A 10 -3.38 -13.16 -11.29
N LEU A 11 -2.99 -14.37 -11.66
CA LEU A 11 -2.34 -14.63 -12.95
C LEU A 11 -3.26 -14.27 -14.12
N TRP A 12 -4.51 -14.66 -14.04
CA TRP A 12 -5.50 -14.36 -15.07
C TRP A 12 -5.78 -12.87 -15.21
N ALA A 13 -5.85 -12.14 -14.07
CA ALA A 13 -6.06 -10.69 -14.02
C ALA A 13 -4.78 -9.88 -14.34
N ASN A 14 -3.63 -10.54 -14.49
CA ASN A 14 -2.31 -9.92 -14.62
C ASN A 14 -1.95 -9.04 -13.39
N GLU A 15 -2.28 -9.55 -12.21
CA GLU A 15 -1.95 -8.94 -10.93
C GLU A 15 -0.85 -9.70 -10.22
N SER A 16 0.11 -8.97 -9.68
CA SER A 16 1.31 -9.56 -9.06
C SER A 16 1.32 -9.47 -7.55
N SER A 17 0.38 -8.76 -6.96
CA SER A 17 0.28 -8.57 -5.52
C SER A 17 -1.18 -8.48 -5.07
N LEU A 18 -1.45 -8.99 -3.87
CA LEU A 18 -2.78 -8.95 -3.26
C LEU A 18 -2.66 -8.50 -1.79
N PHE A 19 -3.37 -7.43 -1.43
CA PHE A 19 -3.49 -6.96 -0.06
C PHE A 19 -4.40 -7.89 0.78
N ALA A 20 -3.91 -9.09 1.02
CA ALA A 20 -4.58 -10.16 1.76
C ALA A 20 -3.56 -11.14 2.35
N PRO A 21 -3.97 -11.92 3.38
CA PRO A 21 -5.25 -11.88 4.10
C PRO A 21 -5.34 -10.79 5.16
N GLY A 22 -6.58 -10.49 5.63
CA GLY A 22 -6.81 -9.77 6.87
C GLY A 22 -6.52 -10.70 8.05
N MET A 23 -5.68 -10.27 9.01
CA MET A 23 -5.18 -11.16 10.08
C MET A 23 -5.35 -10.61 11.49
N ASN A 24 -6.05 -9.50 11.66
CA ASN A 24 -6.32 -8.98 12.99
C ASN A 24 -7.31 -9.90 13.73
N LEU A 25 -7.22 -9.94 15.06
CA LEU A 25 -8.06 -10.80 15.87
C LEU A 25 -9.43 -10.19 16.14
N HIS A 26 -10.45 -11.04 16.29
CA HIS A 26 -11.79 -10.64 16.69
C HIS A 26 -11.82 -10.27 18.18
N ARG A 27 -11.42 -9.04 18.52
CA ARG A 27 -11.39 -8.56 19.92
C ARG A 27 -12.72 -8.00 20.40
N THR A 28 -13.55 -7.56 19.48
CA THR A 28 -14.86 -7.03 19.77
C THR A 28 -15.84 -7.38 18.65
N VAL A 29 -17.08 -7.70 19.02
CA VAL A 29 -18.16 -7.95 18.06
C VAL A 29 -18.56 -6.71 17.26
N TYR A 30 -18.16 -5.54 17.73
CA TYR A 30 -18.45 -4.25 17.07
C TYR A 30 -17.41 -3.83 16.05
N CYS A 31 -16.36 -4.61 15.84
CA CYS A 31 -15.42 -4.32 14.76
C CYS A 31 -16.08 -4.58 13.40
N GLY A 32 -16.24 -3.54 12.59
CA GLY A 32 -16.89 -3.61 11.28
C GLY A 32 -16.15 -4.47 10.25
N ARG A 33 -14.94 -4.95 10.57
CA ARG A 33 -14.10 -5.75 9.67
C ARG A 33 -13.89 -7.19 10.11
N ASN A 34 -14.63 -7.66 11.14
CA ASN A 34 -14.53 -9.06 11.56
C ASN A 34 -14.86 -10.06 10.43
N HIS A 35 -15.66 -9.64 9.44
CA HIS A 35 -16.03 -10.48 8.29
C HIS A 35 -14.83 -10.82 7.37
N GLU A 36 -13.75 -10.06 7.39
CA GLU A 36 -12.54 -10.33 6.59
C GLU A 36 -11.40 -10.95 7.40
N TYR A 37 -11.56 -11.08 8.72
CA TYR A 37 -10.57 -11.67 9.62
C TYR A 37 -10.95 -13.12 9.98
N TYR A 38 -9.99 -13.92 10.37
CA TYR A 38 -10.23 -15.35 10.58
C TYR A 38 -10.90 -15.70 11.91
N SER A 39 -10.38 -15.17 13.03
CA SER A 39 -10.77 -15.65 14.36
C SER A 39 -10.33 -14.70 15.48
N GLU A 40 -10.87 -14.95 16.67
CA GLU A 40 -10.33 -14.44 17.95
C GLU A 40 -9.08 -15.21 18.40
N ASP A 41 -8.90 -16.44 17.90
CA ASP A 41 -7.77 -17.32 18.22
C ASP A 41 -6.55 -17.00 17.35
N SER A 42 -5.45 -16.62 18.00
CA SER A 42 -4.20 -16.27 17.33
C SER A 42 -3.54 -17.46 16.62
N VAL A 43 -3.75 -18.68 17.11
CA VAL A 43 -3.17 -19.91 16.53
C VAL A 43 -3.93 -20.27 15.26
N LEU A 44 -5.26 -20.28 15.32
CA LEU A 44 -6.09 -20.53 14.14
C LEU A 44 -5.81 -19.49 13.05
N THR A 45 -5.79 -18.19 13.41
CA THR A 45 -5.45 -17.10 12.50
C THR A 45 -4.07 -17.30 11.86
N ALA A 46 -3.07 -17.74 12.63
CA ALA A 46 -1.73 -18.00 12.14
C ALA A 46 -1.70 -19.11 11.06
N TYR A 47 -2.33 -20.24 11.33
CA TYR A 47 -2.37 -21.36 10.38
C TYR A 47 -3.17 -21.03 9.13
N MET A 48 -4.34 -20.40 9.27
CA MET A 48 -5.19 -20.03 8.13
C MET A 48 -4.48 -19.00 7.25
N GLY A 49 -3.95 -17.94 7.85
CA GLY A 49 -3.24 -16.89 7.12
C GLY A 49 -1.97 -17.43 6.42
N ASN A 50 -1.18 -18.25 7.12
CA ASN A 50 0.01 -18.85 6.53
C ASN A 50 -0.32 -19.82 5.38
N ALA A 51 -1.40 -20.57 5.46
CA ALA A 51 -1.85 -21.45 4.39
C ALA A 51 -2.29 -20.65 3.15
N LEU A 52 -3.03 -19.56 3.34
CA LEU A 52 -3.47 -18.69 2.23
C LEU A 52 -2.28 -18.00 1.57
N THR A 53 -1.38 -17.39 2.36
CA THR A 53 -0.18 -16.72 1.81
C THR A 53 0.74 -17.70 1.07
N SER A 54 0.89 -18.92 1.58
CA SER A 54 1.64 -19.98 0.90
C SER A 54 1.02 -20.36 -0.45
N GLY A 55 -0.32 -20.44 -0.51
CA GLY A 55 -1.04 -20.72 -1.75
C GLY A 55 -0.86 -19.62 -2.80
N LEU A 56 -1.01 -18.35 -2.41
CA LEU A 56 -0.75 -17.18 -3.28
C LEU A 56 0.67 -17.22 -3.85
N LYS A 57 1.65 -17.39 -2.96
CA LYS A 57 3.06 -17.47 -3.32
C LYS A 57 3.36 -18.60 -4.30
N SER A 58 2.70 -19.76 -4.17
CA SER A 58 2.90 -20.91 -5.06
C SER A 58 2.55 -20.61 -6.52
N LYS A 59 1.76 -19.56 -6.76
CA LYS A 59 1.38 -19.06 -8.09
C LYS A 59 2.16 -17.81 -8.51
N GLY A 60 3.09 -17.36 -7.66
CA GLY A 60 3.88 -16.16 -7.90
C GLY A 60 3.17 -14.85 -7.53
N THR A 61 1.95 -14.89 -7.01
CA THR A 61 1.25 -13.70 -6.51
C THR A 61 1.77 -13.36 -5.12
N MET A 62 2.29 -12.14 -4.93
CA MET A 62 2.78 -11.67 -3.63
C MET A 62 1.61 -11.49 -2.67
N ALA A 63 1.69 -12.15 -1.52
CA ALA A 63 0.73 -12.00 -0.43
C ALA A 63 1.17 -10.87 0.49
N GLU A 64 0.24 -10.00 0.85
CA GLU A 64 0.46 -8.85 1.74
C GLU A 64 -0.54 -8.87 2.90
N PRO A 65 -0.30 -9.71 3.93
CA PRO A 65 -1.14 -9.75 5.12
C PRO A 65 -1.33 -8.39 5.76
N LYS A 66 -2.53 -8.16 6.31
CA LYS A 66 -2.92 -6.87 6.87
C LYS A 66 -3.82 -7.05 8.11
N HIS A 67 -3.89 -6.08 9.01
CA HIS A 67 -3.13 -4.84 9.07
C HIS A 67 -2.14 -4.95 10.22
N PHE A 68 -0.88 -4.86 9.93
CA PHE A 68 0.22 -5.01 10.89
C PHE A 68 0.49 -3.68 11.62
N ALA A 69 0.14 -3.54 12.87
CA ALA A 69 -0.51 -4.51 13.72
C ALA A 69 -1.56 -3.80 14.59
N PHE A 70 -2.37 -4.58 15.31
CA PHE A 70 -3.27 -4.10 16.36
C PHE A 70 -4.55 -3.37 15.86
N ASN A 71 -4.99 -3.59 14.63
CA ASN A 71 -6.23 -2.99 14.12
C ASN A 71 -7.46 -3.81 14.54
N HIS A 72 -7.92 -3.62 15.77
CA HIS A 72 -9.02 -4.39 16.36
C HIS A 72 -10.36 -3.66 16.35
N GLN A 73 -10.38 -2.40 15.94
CA GLN A 73 -11.59 -1.60 15.84
C GLN A 73 -11.51 -0.63 14.67
N GLU A 74 -12.66 -0.34 14.08
CA GLU A 74 -12.76 0.62 12.99
C GLU A 74 -13.13 2.03 13.47
N ALA A 75 -13.85 2.13 14.61
CA ALA A 75 -14.18 3.42 15.20
C ALA A 75 -12.88 4.16 15.62
N ASN A 76 -12.68 5.36 15.08
CA ASN A 76 -11.52 6.20 15.33
C ASN A 76 -10.17 5.53 15.03
N ARG A 77 -10.13 4.54 14.12
CA ARG A 77 -8.91 3.79 13.80
C ARG A 77 -7.74 4.68 13.36
N SER A 78 -8.04 5.81 12.72
CA SER A 78 -7.03 6.81 12.37
C SER A 78 -6.51 7.50 13.63
N GLY A 79 -5.39 6.98 14.14
CA GLY A 79 -4.70 7.54 15.30
C GLY A 79 -5.11 6.99 16.66
N VAL A 80 -6.02 6.02 16.75
CA VAL A 80 -6.29 5.34 18.03
C VAL A 80 -5.00 4.69 18.56
N SER A 81 -4.75 4.84 19.85
CA SER A 81 -3.61 4.22 20.52
C SER A 81 -4.01 2.90 21.16
N THR A 82 -3.27 1.85 20.85
CA THR A 82 -3.45 0.52 21.43
C THR A 82 -2.38 0.28 22.48
N PHE A 83 -2.80 -0.10 23.67
CA PHE A 83 -1.90 -0.39 24.81
C PHE A 83 -2.08 -1.84 25.23
N MET A 84 -0.96 -2.54 25.35
CA MET A 84 -0.90 -3.91 25.85
C MET A 84 0.51 -4.22 26.35
N THR A 85 0.66 -5.29 27.10
CA THR A 85 2.00 -5.79 27.45
C THR A 85 2.68 -6.39 26.20
N GLU A 86 3.99 -6.38 26.16
CA GLU A 86 4.76 -7.00 25.08
C GLU A 86 4.42 -8.51 24.96
N GLN A 87 4.27 -9.20 26.10
CA GLN A 87 3.84 -10.59 26.10
C GLN A 87 2.50 -10.78 25.38
N ALA A 88 1.49 -9.99 25.72
CA ALA A 88 0.18 -10.08 25.09
C ALA A 88 0.27 -9.77 23.58
N ALA A 89 1.07 -8.78 23.19
CA ALA A 89 1.32 -8.48 21.79
C ALA A 89 1.92 -9.67 21.04
N ARG A 90 2.97 -10.27 21.57
CA ARG A 90 3.69 -11.38 20.91
C ARG A 90 2.88 -12.68 20.88
N GLU A 91 2.23 -13.02 21.97
CA GLU A 91 1.51 -14.30 22.09
C GLU A 91 0.18 -14.30 21.32
N ASN A 92 -0.44 -13.13 21.16
CA ASN A 92 -1.74 -13.01 20.49
C ASN A 92 -1.63 -12.27 19.16
N GLU A 93 -1.44 -10.97 19.21
CA GLU A 93 -1.66 -10.07 18.07
C GLU A 93 -0.66 -10.23 16.93
N LEU A 94 0.58 -10.52 17.28
CA LEU A 94 1.68 -10.65 16.33
C LEU A 94 1.88 -12.09 15.84
N ARG A 95 1.30 -13.08 16.50
CA ARG A 95 1.52 -14.51 16.19
C ARG A 95 1.16 -14.88 14.76
N GLY A 96 0.01 -14.40 14.27
CA GLY A 96 -0.43 -14.65 12.90
C GLY A 96 0.57 -14.12 11.88
N PHE A 97 0.95 -12.87 12.05
CA PHE A 97 1.95 -12.22 11.20
C PHE A 97 3.32 -12.89 11.28
N MET A 98 3.76 -13.23 12.49
CA MET A 98 5.02 -13.93 12.70
C MET A 98 5.11 -15.19 11.85
N MET A 99 4.08 -16.03 11.82
CA MET A 99 4.10 -17.28 11.07
C MET A 99 4.24 -17.04 9.56
N CYS A 100 3.47 -16.11 9.00
CA CYS A 100 3.54 -15.78 7.58
C CYS A 100 4.87 -15.15 7.17
N MET A 101 5.41 -14.30 8.03
CA MET A 101 6.64 -13.53 7.76
C MET A 101 7.90 -14.39 7.94
N SER A 102 8.00 -15.18 9.01
CA SER A 102 9.15 -16.04 9.28
C SER A 102 9.25 -17.23 8.31
N SER A 103 8.12 -17.72 7.81
CA SER A 103 8.09 -18.75 6.75
C SER A 103 8.40 -18.21 5.36
N ASN A 104 8.55 -16.88 5.20
CA ASN A 104 8.69 -16.18 3.93
C ASN A 104 7.50 -16.44 2.95
N ASN A 105 6.31 -16.66 3.50
CA ASN A 105 5.07 -16.78 2.71
C ASN A 105 4.38 -15.43 2.51
N ALA A 106 4.66 -14.43 3.36
CA ALA A 106 4.27 -13.04 3.15
C ALA A 106 5.40 -12.29 2.42
N GLN A 107 5.17 -11.84 1.21
CA GLN A 107 6.15 -11.07 0.44
C GLN A 107 6.09 -9.58 0.75
N GLY A 108 4.91 -9.07 1.08
CA GLY A 108 4.69 -7.76 1.62
C GLY A 108 3.89 -7.85 2.91
N VAL A 109 3.75 -6.75 3.62
CA VAL A 109 2.87 -6.60 4.78
C VAL A 109 2.35 -5.17 4.83
N MET A 110 1.03 -5.02 4.94
CA MET A 110 0.41 -3.72 5.11
C MET A 110 0.32 -3.34 6.58
N THR A 111 0.88 -2.19 6.95
CA THR A 111 0.80 -1.68 8.32
C THR A 111 -0.55 -1.00 8.58
N ALA A 112 -1.00 -1.04 9.83
CA ALA A 112 -2.31 -0.52 10.22
C ALA A 112 -2.32 1.01 10.42
N PHE A 113 -3.51 1.60 10.56
CA PHE A 113 -3.69 3.03 10.85
C PHE A 113 -3.34 3.45 12.27
N ASN A 114 -3.48 2.55 13.22
CA ASN A 114 -3.40 2.85 14.64
C ASN A 114 -1.97 3.08 15.13
N ARG A 115 -1.88 3.47 16.39
CA ARG A 115 -0.62 3.56 17.13
C ARG A 115 -0.47 2.36 18.07
N ALA A 116 0.78 1.92 18.27
CA ALA A 116 1.18 1.09 19.40
C ALA A 116 1.74 2.02 20.48
N GLY A 117 1.02 2.18 21.57
CA GLY A 117 1.28 3.26 22.51
C GLY A 117 1.15 4.61 21.81
N THR A 118 2.22 5.38 21.76
CA THR A 118 2.26 6.69 21.10
C THR A 118 2.77 6.66 19.67
N SER A 119 3.33 5.53 19.21
CA SER A 119 4.00 5.42 17.91
C SER A 119 3.05 4.91 16.84
N PHE A 120 2.98 5.58 15.70
CA PHE A 120 2.31 5.04 14.50
C PHE A 120 2.96 3.71 14.11
N VAL A 121 2.18 2.66 13.94
CA VAL A 121 2.74 1.32 13.69
C VAL A 121 3.53 1.24 12.40
N GLY A 122 3.15 1.99 11.35
CA GLY A 122 3.90 2.08 10.09
C GLY A 122 5.24 2.80 10.21
N ALA A 123 5.46 3.55 11.29
CA ALA A 123 6.71 4.25 11.62
C ALA A 123 7.35 3.73 12.91
N TYR A 124 6.91 2.57 13.41
CA TYR A 124 7.45 2.01 14.65
C TYR A 124 8.64 1.12 14.38
N LYS A 125 9.83 1.71 14.41
CA LYS A 125 11.10 1.03 14.09
C LYS A 125 11.32 -0.26 14.88
N ASN A 126 10.98 -0.30 16.18
CA ASN A 126 11.17 -1.51 16.99
C ASN A 126 10.26 -2.66 16.50
N LEU A 127 9.08 -2.36 16.00
CA LEU A 127 8.17 -3.34 15.42
C LEU A 127 8.69 -3.83 14.05
N LEU A 128 9.03 -2.91 13.15
CA LEU A 128 9.40 -3.22 11.77
C LEU A 128 10.83 -3.80 11.67
N GLU A 129 11.81 -3.12 12.25
CA GLU A 129 13.21 -3.56 12.20
C GLU A 129 13.56 -4.50 13.35
N GLY A 130 13.15 -4.17 14.58
CA GLY A 130 13.49 -4.96 15.77
C GLY A 130 12.85 -6.34 15.74
N ILE A 131 11.54 -6.39 15.74
CA ILE A 131 10.80 -7.66 15.81
C ILE A 131 10.75 -8.34 14.43
N ALA A 132 10.20 -7.69 13.42
CA ALA A 132 9.95 -8.36 12.17
C ALA A 132 11.23 -8.73 11.41
N ARG A 133 12.17 -7.79 11.27
CA ARG A 133 13.41 -8.06 10.52
C ARG A 133 14.44 -8.85 11.34
N ASN A 134 14.75 -8.39 12.56
CA ASN A 134 15.88 -8.95 13.31
C ASN A 134 15.53 -10.26 14.03
N GLU A 135 14.31 -10.35 14.62
CA GLU A 135 13.93 -11.56 15.35
C GLU A 135 13.30 -12.61 14.42
N TRP A 136 12.40 -12.21 13.51
CA TRP A 136 11.70 -13.15 12.62
C TRP A 136 12.39 -13.37 11.28
N GLY A 137 13.45 -12.62 10.97
CA GLY A 137 14.19 -12.74 9.72
C GLY A 137 13.42 -12.29 8.47
N TYR A 138 12.40 -11.45 8.64
CA TYR A 138 11.53 -11.03 7.53
C TYR A 138 12.27 -10.29 6.42
N GLN A 139 12.14 -10.78 5.19
CA GLN A 139 12.78 -10.25 4.00
C GLN A 139 11.80 -9.56 3.02
N GLY A 140 10.52 -9.48 3.38
CA GLY A 140 9.51 -8.79 2.59
C GLY A 140 9.51 -7.27 2.80
N TRP A 141 8.67 -6.58 2.08
CA TRP A 141 8.53 -5.14 2.19
C TRP A 141 7.35 -4.74 3.08
N PHE A 142 7.36 -3.51 3.55
CA PHE A 142 6.24 -2.93 4.28
C PHE A 142 5.62 -1.82 3.45
N VAL A 143 4.29 -1.83 3.36
CA VAL A 143 3.49 -0.73 2.83
C VAL A 143 2.57 -0.23 3.94
N THR A 144 2.26 1.05 3.97
CA THR A 144 1.25 1.55 4.91
C THR A 144 -0.15 1.25 4.39
N ASP A 145 -1.14 1.18 5.29
CA ASP A 145 -2.51 1.48 4.88
C ASP A 145 -2.58 2.95 4.43
N MET A 146 -3.72 3.39 3.90
CA MET A 146 -3.85 4.70 3.26
C MET A 146 -3.47 5.86 4.18
N ILE A 147 -2.44 6.62 3.82
CA ILE A 147 -2.07 7.85 4.51
C ILE A 147 -2.90 9.02 3.95
N ASN A 148 -4.01 9.28 4.58
CA ASN A 148 -4.98 10.28 4.12
C ASN A 148 -4.76 11.67 4.72
N GLY A 149 -3.52 12.14 4.74
CA GLY A 149 -3.18 13.48 5.24
C GLY A 149 -3.27 13.62 6.77
N ALA A 150 -3.23 12.51 7.51
CA ALA A 150 -3.13 12.55 8.95
C ALA A 150 -1.67 12.80 9.35
N ASP A 151 -1.39 13.91 10.02
CA ASP A 151 -0.03 14.39 10.34
C ASP A 151 0.87 13.36 11.04
N TYR A 152 0.28 12.40 11.78
CA TYR A 152 1.04 11.34 12.44
C TYR A 152 1.52 10.23 11.49
N MET A 153 0.99 10.14 10.26
CA MET A 153 1.36 9.16 9.24
C MET A 153 2.45 9.70 8.30
N ASN A 154 3.51 10.23 8.86
CA ASN A 154 4.57 10.88 8.11
C ASN A 154 5.38 9.85 7.30
N TRP A 155 5.46 10.03 5.98
CA TRP A 155 6.18 9.14 5.07
C TRP A 155 7.69 9.07 5.33
N ARG A 156 8.32 10.16 5.83
CA ARG A 156 9.75 10.16 6.20
C ARG A 156 10.00 9.26 7.40
N ASP A 157 9.12 9.32 8.40
CA ASP A 157 9.21 8.48 9.60
C ASP A 157 8.97 7.01 9.23
N VAL A 158 8.00 6.72 8.33
CA VAL A 158 7.78 5.38 7.76
C VAL A 158 9.05 4.87 7.10
N THR A 159 9.67 5.66 6.22
CA THR A 159 10.91 5.29 5.53
C THR A 159 12.06 5.05 6.51
N ALA A 160 12.22 5.91 7.51
CA ALA A 160 13.25 5.81 8.54
C ALA A 160 13.06 4.59 9.46
N ALA A 161 11.82 4.15 9.65
CA ALA A 161 11.50 2.96 10.43
C ALA A 161 11.64 1.64 9.67
N GLY A 162 11.93 1.66 8.37
CA GLY A 162 12.06 0.46 7.53
C GLY A 162 10.85 0.17 6.65
N GLY A 163 9.88 1.09 6.58
CA GLY A 163 8.74 1.02 5.67
C GLY A 163 9.16 1.28 4.22
N GLY A 164 8.69 0.43 3.31
CA GLY A 164 9.08 0.47 1.89
C GLY A 164 8.17 1.33 1.01
N GLY A 165 6.95 1.56 1.43
CA GLY A 165 5.97 2.31 0.65
C GLY A 165 4.88 2.94 1.51
N THR A 166 4.31 4.01 0.97
CA THR A 166 3.12 4.65 1.53
C THR A 166 1.98 4.55 0.52
N LEU A 167 0.84 4.03 0.96
CA LEU A 167 -0.35 3.96 0.13
C LEU A 167 -1.12 5.27 0.22
N THR A 168 -1.45 5.87 -0.92
CA THR A 168 -2.27 7.08 -0.99
C THR A 168 -3.53 6.82 -1.80
N THR A 169 -4.64 7.47 -1.46
CA THR A 169 -5.96 7.24 -2.07
C THR A 169 -6.14 7.88 -3.44
N SER A 170 -5.29 8.82 -3.82
CA SER A 170 -5.42 9.44 -5.14
C SER A 170 -4.11 9.99 -5.64
N ALA A 171 -3.92 9.87 -6.96
CA ALA A 171 -2.91 10.63 -7.68
C ALA A 171 -3.12 12.16 -7.58
N TYR A 172 -4.22 12.58 -6.98
CA TYR A 172 -4.64 13.97 -6.79
C TYR A 172 -4.56 14.46 -5.35
N ASP A 173 -4.21 13.59 -4.38
CA ASP A 173 -3.90 14.06 -3.04
C ASP A 173 -2.54 14.76 -3.08
N THR A 174 -2.62 16.05 -3.42
CA THR A 174 -1.47 16.93 -3.62
C THR A 174 -0.72 17.21 -2.32
N SER A 175 -1.29 16.90 -1.15
CA SER A 175 -0.64 17.18 0.12
C SER A 175 0.56 16.27 0.37
N GLU A 176 0.42 14.95 0.26
CA GLU A 176 1.49 13.99 0.52
C GLU A 176 2.40 13.78 -0.70
N ILE A 177 1.83 13.62 -1.89
CA ILE A 177 2.61 13.48 -3.13
C ILE A 177 3.31 14.80 -3.43
N GLY A 178 2.66 15.94 -3.19
CA GLY A 178 3.27 17.26 -3.31
C GLY A 178 4.40 17.45 -2.32
N ALA A 179 4.26 17.00 -1.07
CA ALA A 179 5.31 17.02 -0.06
C ALA A 179 6.49 16.14 -0.46
N MET A 180 6.26 14.94 -0.98
CA MET A 180 7.32 14.06 -1.49
C MET A 180 8.03 14.67 -2.70
N ALA A 181 7.31 15.18 -3.69
CA ALA A 181 7.87 15.81 -4.87
C ALA A 181 8.68 17.06 -4.55
N ASN A 182 8.16 17.90 -3.66
CA ASN A 182 8.83 19.12 -3.18
C ASN A 182 10.07 18.82 -2.33
N SER A 183 10.13 17.66 -1.70
CA SER A 183 11.27 17.21 -0.88
C SER A 183 12.43 16.65 -1.70
N LYS A 184 12.31 16.50 -3.02
CA LYS A 184 13.36 15.89 -3.85
C LYS A 184 14.73 16.53 -3.62
N LYS A 185 14.81 17.87 -3.66
CA LYS A 185 16.08 18.62 -3.46
C LYS A 185 16.66 18.47 -2.06
N GLU A 186 15.84 18.24 -1.07
CA GLU A 186 16.27 17.98 0.30
C GLU A 186 16.78 16.54 0.44
N ILE A 187 16.04 15.58 -0.15
CA ILE A 187 16.43 14.17 -0.18
C ILE A 187 17.77 13.99 -0.90
N GLU A 188 17.99 14.70 -2.00
CA GLU A 188 19.27 14.67 -2.76
C GLU A 188 20.48 15.10 -1.92
N LYS A 189 20.27 15.87 -0.84
CA LYS A 189 21.31 16.31 0.09
C LYS A 189 21.45 15.43 1.33
N ASP A 190 20.46 14.60 1.61
CA ASP A 190 20.40 13.71 2.78
C ASP A 190 20.84 12.28 2.40
N VAL A 191 22.14 12.05 2.42
CA VAL A 191 22.74 10.74 2.09
C VAL A 191 22.23 9.64 3.03
N SER A 192 22.02 9.94 4.31
CA SER A 192 21.50 8.96 5.28
C SER A 192 20.09 8.50 4.89
N PHE A 193 19.22 9.43 4.55
CA PHE A 193 17.85 9.12 4.12
C PHE A 193 17.83 8.34 2.81
N GLN A 194 18.68 8.69 1.84
CA GLN A 194 18.84 7.93 0.59
C GLN A 194 19.23 6.47 0.85
N GLN A 195 20.12 6.21 1.82
CA GLN A 195 20.50 4.85 2.18
C GLN A 195 19.34 4.06 2.79
N MET A 196 18.49 4.70 3.60
CA MET A 196 17.26 4.10 4.13
C MET A 196 16.29 3.76 3.00
N MET A 197 16.04 4.68 2.08
CA MET A 197 15.21 4.44 0.88
C MET A 197 15.75 3.27 0.05
N LYS A 198 17.06 3.26 -0.23
CA LYS A 198 17.71 2.19 -0.98
C LYS A 198 17.56 0.83 -0.30
N LYS A 199 17.72 0.77 1.02
CA LYS A 199 17.50 -0.45 1.81
C LYS A 199 16.05 -0.94 1.66
N ASN A 200 15.08 -0.05 1.78
CA ASN A 200 13.66 -0.41 1.72
C ASN A 200 13.25 -0.89 0.31
N ILE A 201 13.70 -0.20 -0.74
CA ILE A 201 13.47 -0.60 -2.13
C ILE A 201 14.09 -1.97 -2.41
N LYS A 202 15.24 -2.30 -1.82
CA LYS A 202 15.86 -3.63 -1.96
C LYS A 202 14.90 -4.75 -1.52
N TYR A 203 14.18 -4.60 -0.42
CA TYR A 203 13.22 -5.60 0.03
C TYR A 203 12.06 -5.78 -0.95
N TYR A 204 11.54 -4.68 -1.49
CA TYR A 204 10.51 -4.74 -2.51
C TYR A 204 11.00 -5.46 -3.77
N LEU A 205 12.14 -5.05 -4.30
CA LEU A 205 12.72 -5.65 -5.51
C LEU A 205 13.06 -7.13 -5.30
N TYR A 206 13.54 -7.51 -4.11
CA TYR A 206 13.81 -8.90 -3.79
C TYR A 206 12.57 -9.79 -3.89
N GLN A 207 11.41 -9.30 -3.49
CA GLN A 207 10.17 -10.04 -3.60
C GLN A 207 9.61 -9.96 -5.04
N LEU A 208 9.70 -8.81 -5.67
CA LEU A 208 9.21 -8.60 -7.03
C LEU A 208 9.86 -9.58 -8.03
N VAL A 209 11.18 -9.77 -7.93
CA VAL A 209 11.90 -10.69 -8.85
C VAL A 209 11.51 -12.17 -8.67
N GLN A 210 10.83 -12.50 -7.59
CA GLN A 210 10.32 -13.85 -7.33
C GLN A 210 8.81 -13.99 -7.63
N SER A 211 8.17 -12.90 -8.05
CA SER A 211 6.74 -12.86 -8.33
C SER A 211 6.42 -13.14 -9.80
N ASN A 212 5.13 -13.33 -10.08
CA ASN A 212 4.61 -13.50 -11.44
C ASN A 212 4.80 -12.24 -12.31
N ALA A 213 5.12 -11.07 -11.72
CA ALA A 213 5.49 -9.86 -12.46
C ALA A 213 6.69 -10.08 -13.38
N MET A 214 7.52 -11.07 -13.07
CA MET A 214 8.68 -11.44 -13.91
C MET A 214 8.37 -12.49 -14.98
N ASN A 215 7.13 -12.98 -15.06
CA ASN A 215 6.74 -13.95 -16.08
C ASN A 215 6.89 -13.34 -17.48
N GLY A 216 7.65 -14.03 -18.34
CA GLY A 216 7.94 -13.57 -19.69
C GLY A 216 8.99 -12.46 -19.79
N ILE A 217 9.56 -11.99 -18.67
CA ILE A 217 10.65 -10.99 -18.66
C ILE A 217 12.01 -11.70 -18.68
N SER A 218 12.88 -11.26 -19.56
CA SER A 218 14.25 -11.74 -19.70
C SER A 218 15.24 -10.56 -19.79
N SER A 219 16.52 -10.85 -19.84
CA SER A 219 17.57 -9.83 -20.04
C SER A 219 17.50 -9.11 -21.39
N THR A 220 16.74 -9.66 -22.34
CA THR A 220 16.52 -9.09 -23.69
C THR A 220 15.16 -8.43 -23.83
N THR A 221 14.35 -8.38 -22.76
CA THR A 221 13.03 -7.76 -22.81
C THR A 221 13.17 -6.25 -22.88
N GLU A 222 12.59 -5.64 -23.91
CA GLU A 222 12.46 -4.19 -24.03
C GLU A 222 11.09 -3.74 -23.56
N ILE A 223 11.06 -2.79 -22.64
CA ILE A 223 9.83 -2.20 -22.14
C ILE A 223 9.47 -1.00 -23.01
N GLN A 224 8.37 -1.10 -23.74
CA GLN A 224 7.82 -0.02 -24.54
C GLN A 224 6.56 0.55 -23.91
N THR A 225 6.52 1.87 -23.73
CA THR A 225 5.29 2.55 -23.30
C THR A 225 4.36 2.72 -24.48
N VAL A 226 3.25 2.01 -24.49
CA VAL A 226 2.23 2.11 -25.53
C VAL A 226 1.01 2.83 -24.97
N ARG A 227 0.57 3.89 -25.65
CA ARG A 227 -0.72 4.52 -25.32
C ARG A 227 -1.85 3.62 -25.82
N THR A 228 -2.79 3.33 -24.93
CA THR A 228 -3.97 2.54 -25.26
C THR A 228 -4.94 3.34 -26.16
N TRP A 229 -5.81 2.62 -26.87
CA TRP A 229 -6.79 3.27 -27.75
C TRP A 229 -7.68 4.26 -27.00
N TYR A 230 -8.11 3.93 -25.77
CA TYR A 230 -8.98 4.81 -24.98
C TYR A 230 -8.25 6.06 -24.48
N GLN A 231 -6.95 5.98 -24.18
CA GLN A 231 -6.13 7.16 -23.84
C GLN A 231 -6.06 8.12 -25.04
N ASN A 232 -5.91 7.58 -26.24
CA ASN A 232 -5.92 8.39 -27.47
C ASN A 232 -7.30 8.99 -27.75
N ALA A 233 -8.38 8.21 -27.55
CA ALA A 233 -9.75 8.69 -27.70
C ALA A 233 -10.08 9.79 -26.65
N LEU A 234 -9.65 9.63 -25.42
CA LEU A 234 -9.83 10.64 -24.37
C LEU A 234 -9.11 11.95 -24.72
N THR A 235 -7.84 11.85 -25.13
CA THR A 235 -7.08 13.04 -25.59
C THR A 235 -7.76 13.74 -26.77
N GLY A 236 -8.32 12.98 -27.71
CA GLY A 236 -9.09 13.53 -28.81
C GLY A 236 -10.38 14.24 -28.36
N ALA A 237 -11.11 13.65 -27.42
CA ALA A 237 -12.30 14.26 -26.82
C ALA A 237 -11.98 15.54 -26.04
N GLU A 238 -10.91 15.55 -25.27
CA GLU A 238 -10.44 16.74 -24.55
C GLU A 238 -10.07 17.88 -25.51
N ALA A 239 -9.37 17.57 -26.59
CA ALA A 239 -9.01 18.56 -27.62
C ALA A 239 -10.25 19.11 -28.31
N ALA A 240 -11.22 18.26 -28.67
CA ALA A 240 -12.48 18.70 -29.28
C ALA A 240 -13.29 19.60 -28.34
N LEU A 241 -13.39 19.26 -27.05
CA LEU A 241 -14.04 20.07 -26.02
C LEU A 241 -13.37 21.45 -25.87
N ALA A 242 -12.03 21.48 -25.86
CA ALA A 242 -11.28 22.73 -25.79
C ALA A 242 -11.58 23.62 -26.98
N VAL A 243 -11.59 23.08 -28.19
CA VAL A 243 -11.94 23.85 -29.42
C VAL A 243 -13.39 24.37 -29.35
N LEU A 244 -14.37 23.55 -28.98
CA LEU A 244 -15.76 23.95 -28.82
C LEU A 244 -15.92 25.06 -27.77
N THR A 245 -15.20 24.95 -26.65
CA THR A 245 -15.23 25.98 -25.61
C THR A 245 -14.69 27.32 -26.12
N ILE A 246 -13.58 27.30 -26.86
CA ILE A 246 -13.00 28.49 -27.46
C ILE A 246 -13.97 29.12 -28.48
N LEU A 247 -14.57 28.32 -29.35
CA LEU A 247 -15.54 28.79 -30.34
C LEU A 247 -16.77 29.42 -29.65
N PHE A 248 -17.28 28.78 -28.61
CA PHE A 248 -18.40 29.33 -27.84
C PHE A 248 -18.06 30.66 -27.17
N LEU A 249 -16.84 30.74 -26.59
CA LEU A 249 -16.35 31.98 -25.99
C LEU A 249 -16.26 33.13 -27.04
N ILE A 250 -15.70 32.84 -28.22
CA ILE A 250 -15.61 33.81 -29.33
C ILE A 250 -17.00 34.28 -29.74
N MET A 251 -17.94 33.34 -29.96
CA MET A 251 -19.33 33.70 -30.33
C MET A 251 -20.00 34.57 -29.27
N THR A 252 -19.79 34.26 -28.00
CA THR A 252 -20.34 35.04 -26.88
C THR A 252 -19.76 36.46 -26.86
N ILE A 253 -18.46 36.61 -27.04
CA ILE A 253 -17.80 37.93 -27.12
C ILE A 253 -18.34 38.72 -28.30
N LEU A 254 -18.40 38.12 -29.50
CA LEU A 254 -18.91 38.78 -30.70
C LEU A 254 -20.37 39.24 -30.54
N LYS A 255 -21.23 38.39 -29.93
CA LYS A 255 -22.62 38.75 -29.64
C LYS A 255 -22.73 39.94 -28.67
N THR A 256 -21.90 39.91 -27.59
CA THR A 256 -21.89 41.00 -26.62
C THR A 256 -21.39 42.32 -27.22
N VAL A 257 -20.36 42.27 -28.08
CA VAL A 257 -19.84 43.46 -28.74
C VAL A 257 -20.88 44.03 -29.73
N LYS A 258 -21.60 43.15 -30.46
CA LYS A 258 -22.66 43.59 -31.37
C LYS A 258 -23.81 44.24 -30.60
N SER A 259 -24.30 43.65 -29.56
CA SER A 259 -25.37 44.20 -28.71
C SER A 259 -25.01 45.58 -28.12
N LYS A 260 -23.76 45.80 -27.74
CA LYS A 260 -23.28 47.11 -27.25
C LYS A 260 -23.15 48.19 -28.33
N LYS A 261 -23.14 47.83 -29.63
CA LYS A 261 -23.12 48.79 -30.75
C LYS A 261 -24.51 49.15 -31.20
N GLU A 262 -25.52 48.35 -30.88
CA GLU A 262 -26.92 48.56 -31.25
C GLU A 262 -27.73 49.26 -30.13
N ALA A 263 -27.14 49.41 -28.92
CA ALA A 263 -27.67 50.20 -27.80
C ALA A 263 -27.00 51.55 -27.72
#